data_4bfa59bd37e65cdb090487e126d1ef6b
#
_entry.id   4bfa59bd37e65cdb090487e126d1ef6b
#
_cell.length_a   1.000
_cell.length_b   1.000
_cell.length_c   1.000
_cell.angle_alpha   90.00
_cell.angle_beta   90.00
_cell.angle_gamma   90.00
#
_symmetry.space_group_name_H-M   'P 1'
#
loop_
_entity.id
_entity.type
_entity.pdbx_description
1 polymer ?
#
loop_
_entity_poly.entity_id
_entity_poly.type
_entity_poly.pdbx_seq_one_letter_code
_entity_poly.pdbx_strand_id
1 'polypeptide(L)'
;MFDATSFRDALGSFVTGVTIVTARDADGQPFGLTANSFNSVSLDPPMVLWSLSLKSGTLPVFRDAESWAVHVLAADQQAMSDRFARAGADKFAGLAPVDGPEGAPLIEGYAARFGCRARFEYEGGDHAIFLGEVVDFDRRDAEPLIYHGGRYGRVMRSPTGEDLEREGLAEKTADGLSLTASGVELLAALQGIAKR
;
A
#
# COMPACT_ATOMS: atom_id res chain seq x y z
N MET A 1 27.82 -7.60 14.65
CA MET A 1 27.09 -7.47 13.35
C MET A 1 25.84 -8.30 13.49
N PHE A 2 24.67 -7.77 13.13
CA PHE A 2 23.41 -8.52 13.20
C PHE A 2 23.39 -9.63 12.14
N ASP A 3 22.73 -10.75 12.46
CA ASP A 3 22.34 -11.70 11.44
C ASP A 3 21.26 -11.08 10.53
N ALA A 4 21.54 -11.03 9.22
CA ALA A 4 20.67 -10.34 8.25
C ALA A 4 19.28 -11.00 8.15
N THR A 5 19.19 -12.30 8.37
CA THR A 5 17.90 -13.03 8.33
C THR A 5 17.05 -12.67 9.54
N SER A 6 17.62 -12.79 10.75
CA SER A 6 16.94 -12.41 11.99
C SER A 6 16.51 -10.94 12.00
N PHE A 7 17.33 -10.04 11.41
CA PHE A 7 16.98 -8.63 11.30
C PHE A 7 15.80 -8.42 10.34
N ARG A 8 15.81 -9.09 9.18
CA ARG A 8 14.70 -9.03 8.22
C ARG A 8 13.40 -9.59 8.82
N ASP A 9 13.48 -10.67 9.59
CA ASP A 9 12.33 -11.27 10.26
C ASP A 9 11.73 -10.30 11.29
N ALA A 10 12.58 -9.62 12.04
CA ALA A 10 12.15 -8.58 12.98
C ALA A 10 11.46 -7.40 12.26
N LEU A 11 12.02 -6.93 11.16
CA LEU A 11 11.37 -5.90 10.31
C LEU A 11 10.04 -6.39 9.74
N GLY A 12 9.95 -7.67 9.38
CA GLY A 12 8.73 -8.32 8.89
C GLY A 12 7.57 -8.35 9.89
N SER A 13 7.84 -8.13 11.19
CA SER A 13 6.80 -8.01 12.22
C SER A 13 5.97 -6.72 12.09
N PHE A 14 6.46 -5.73 11.35
CA PHE A 14 5.73 -4.51 11.06
C PHE A 14 4.81 -4.73 9.85
N VAL A 15 3.49 -4.65 10.08
CA VAL A 15 2.49 -4.75 9.01
C VAL A 15 2.54 -3.49 8.16
N THR A 16 2.74 -3.66 6.85
CA THR A 16 2.73 -2.55 5.90
C THR A 16 1.61 -2.68 4.89
N GLY A 17 1.26 -1.58 4.23
CA GLY A 17 0.57 -1.62 2.95
C GLY A 17 1.52 -2.11 1.86
N VAL A 18 0.97 -2.35 0.67
CA VAL A 18 1.72 -2.64 -0.55
C VAL A 18 1.44 -1.53 -1.54
N THR A 19 2.51 -0.98 -2.12
CA THR A 19 2.38 0.09 -3.10
C THR A 19 3.09 -0.26 -4.40
N ILE A 20 2.63 0.34 -5.50
CA ILE A 20 3.40 0.46 -6.74
C ILE A 20 3.77 1.92 -6.90
N VAL A 21 5.07 2.18 -7.06
CA VAL A 21 5.57 3.52 -7.39
C VAL A 21 5.88 3.56 -8.87
N THR A 22 5.43 4.59 -9.57
CA THR A 22 5.59 4.76 -11.02
C THR A 22 6.22 6.10 -11.36
N ALA A 23 7.03 6.11 -12.41
CA ALA A 23 7.63 7.32 -13.00
C ALA A 23 7.81 7.12 -14.51
N ARG A 24 8.22 8.15 -15.22
CA ARG A 24 8.69 8.06 -16.61
C ARG A 24 10.19 8.34 -16.68
N ASP A 25 10.85 7.68 -17.63
CA ASP A 25 12.21 8.05 -17.99
C ASP A 25 12.22 9.27 -18.93
N ALA A 26 13.43 9.68 -19.34
CA ALA A 26 13.65 10.81 -20.23
C ALA A 26 13.01 10.64 -21.62
N ASP A 27 12.79 9.40 -22.06
CA ASP A 27 12.12 9.06 -23.32
C ASP A 27 10.59 8.94 -23.17
N GLY A 28 10.06 9.23 -21.96
CA GLY A 28 8.65 9.14 -21.63
C GLY A 28 8.14 7.71 -21.40
N GLN A 29 9.03 6.71 -21.33
CA GLN A 29 8.61 5.33 -21.07
C GLN A 29 8.19 5.15 -19.61
N PRO A 30 7.10 4.43 -19.33
CA PRO A 30 6.65 4.20 -17.97
C PRO A 30 7.50 3.15 -17.27
N PHE A 31 7.93 3.47 -16.06
CA PHE A 31 8.61 2.57 -15.12
C PHE A 31 7.81 2.43 -13.84
N GLY A 32 7.96 1.29 -13.18
CA GLY A 32 7.32 1.07 -11.90
C GLY A 32 7.93 -0.10 -11.13
N LEU A 33 7.71 -0.08 -9.82
CA LEU A 33 8.13 -1.15 -8.92
C LEU A 33 7.18 -1.28 -7.74
N THR A 34 7.13 -2.48 -7.17
CA THR A 34 6.42 -2.74 -5.92
C THR A 34 7.30 -2.34 -4.75
N ALA A 35 6.74 -1.58 -3.82
CA ALA A 35 7.40 -1.15 -2.59
C ALA A 35 6.43 -1.25 -1.40
N ASN A 36 6.97 -1.60 -0.23
CA ASN A 36 6.27 -1.54 1.05
C ASN A 36 6.90 -0.53 2.02
N SER A 37 7.84 0.27 1.54
CA SER A 37 8.55 1.30 2.31
C SER A 37 7.83 2.65 2.35
N PHE A 38 6.66 2.77 1.71
CA PHE A 38 5.87 3.99 1.69
C PHE A 38 5.43 4.42 3.10
N ASN A 39 5.56 5.73 3.38
CA ASN A 39 5.04 6.34 4.61
C ASN A 39 4.65 7.80 4.41
N SER A 40 3.73 8.29 5.26
CA SER A 40 3.42 9.72 5.37
C SER A 40 4.54 10.46 6.10
N VAL A 41 4.75 11.74 5.74
CA VAL A 41 5.78 12.60 6.36
C VAL A 41 5.15 13.85 6.97
N SER A 42 4.35 14.59 6.20
CA SER A 42 3.80 15.89 6.60
C SER A 42 2.43 16.11 5.98
N LEU A 43 1.60 16.90 6.65
CA LEU A 43 0.32 17.39 6.12
C LEU A 43 0.41 18.82 5.57
N ASP A 44 1.38 19.61 6.04
CA ASP A 44 1.61 20.99 5.59
C ASP A 44 3.11 21.31 5.55
N PRO A 45 3.72 21.37 4.35
CA PRO A 45 3.17 20.90 3.07
C PRO A 45 2.90 19.38 3.08
N PRO A 46 1.96 18.90 2.26
CA PRO A 46 1.65 17.47 2.23
C PRO A 46 2.79 16.68 1.59
N MET A 47 3.43 15.80 2.35
CA MET A 47 4.61 15.05 1.92
C MET A 47 4.52 13.57 2.28
N VAL A 48 5.08 12.76 1.40
CA VAL A 48 5.24 11.31 1.59
C VAL A 48 6.66 10.89 1.27
N LEU A 49 7.05 9.71 1.77
CA LEU A 49 8.34 9.09 1.45
C LEU A 49 8.17 7.64 1.01
N TRP A 50 9.17 7.16 0.31
CA TRP A 50 9.40 5.74 0.05
C TRP A 50 10.90 5.52 -0.20
N SER A 51 11.36 4.27 -0.18
CA SER A 51 12.78 3.97 -0.38
C SER A 51 13.00 2.87 -1.41
N LEU A 52 14.13 2.96 -2.12
CA LEU A 52 14.54 2.07 -3.19
C LEU A 52 15.97 1.62 -2.99
N SER A 53 16.22 0.32 -3.14
CA SER A 53 17.57 -0.23 -3.05
C SER A 53 18.52 0.42 -4.07
N LEU A 54 19.73 0.77 -3.63
CA LEU A 54 20.79 1.29 -4.50
C LEU A 54 21.20 0.30 -5.62
N LYS A 55 20.86 -0.99 -5.46
CA LYS A 55 21.09 -2.04 -6.48
C LYS A 55 19.95 -2.15 -7.49
N SER A 56 18.88 -1.38 -7.34
CA SER A 56 17.74 -1.43 -8.27
C SER A 56 18.14 -0.89 -9.65
N GLY A 57 17.88 -1.65 -10.70
CA GLY A 57 18.09 -1.20 -12.07
C GLY A 57 17.19 -0.02 -12.50
N THR A 58 16.12 0.27 -11.73
CA THR A 58 15.23 1.40 -11.99
C THR A 58 15.62 2.66 -11.20
N LEU A 59 16.63 2.60 -10.33
CA LEU A 59 17.06 3.73 -9.53
C LEU A 59 17.36 5.00 -10.34
N PRO A 60 18.09 4.92 -11.48
CA PRO A 60 18.38 6.11 -12.28
C PRO A 60 17.09 6.81 -12.74
N VAL A 61 16.08 6.05 -13.19
CA VAL A 61 14.82 6.62 -13.63
C VAL A 61 14.14 7.45 -12.52
N PHE A 62 14.10 6.92 -11.28
CA PHE A 62 13.47 7.63 -10.16
C PHE A 62 14.29 8.82 -9.65
N ARG A 63 15.61 8.81 -9.84
CA ARG A 63 16.49 9.95 -9.54
C ARG A 63 16.29 11.11 -10.49
N ASP A 64 16.13 10.78 -11.77
CA ASP A 64 15.98 11.78 -12.83
C ASP A 64 14.53 12.27 -12.98
N ALA A 65 13.56 11.54 -12.42
CA ALA A 65 12.14 11.88 -12.52
C ALA A 65 11.80 13.11 -11.67
N GLU A 66 11.20 14.12 -12.29
CA GLU A 66 10.65 15.30 -11.61
C GLU A 66 9.36 14.98 -10.84
N SER A 67 8.68 13.88 -11.21
CA SER A 67 7.42 13.43 -10.62
C SER A 67 7.32 11.91 -10.58
N TRP A 68 6.57 11.42 -9.61
CA TRP A 68 6.22 10.01 -9.48
C TRP A 68 4.85 9.86 -8.81
N ALA A 69 4.21 8.72 -9.04
CA ALA A 69 2.94 8.40 -8.39
C ALA A 69 3.09 7.16 -7.51
N VAL A 70 2.41 7.17 -6.36
CA VAL A 70 2.31 6.03 -5.45
C VAL A 70 0.89 5.51 -5.48
N HIS A 71 0.71 4.22 -5.75
CA HIS A 71 -0.57 3.54 -5.76
C HIS A 71 -0.60 2.55 -4.60
N VAL A 72 -1.40 2.82 -3.58
CA VAL A 72 -1.71 1.85 -2.52
C VAL A 72 -2.62 0.79 -3.12
N LEU A 73 -2.17 -0.44 -3.21
CA LEU A 73 -2.90 -1.51 -3.86
C LEU A 73 -4.14 -1.93 -3.07
N ALA A 74 -5.21 -2.22 -3.78
CA ALA A 74 -6.39 -2.87 -3.21
C ALA A 74 -6.14 -4.36 -2.96
N ALA A 75 -6.91 -4.97 -2.08
CA ALA A 75 -6.73 -6.34 -1.61
C ALA A 75 -6.80 -7.42 -2.71
N ASP A 76 -7.43 -7.11 -3.85
CA ASP A 76 -7.53 -7.98 -5.02
C ASP A 76 -6.38 -7.80 -6.02
N GLN A 77 -5.46 -6.86 -5.79
CA GLN A 77 -4.35 -6.53 -6.69
C GLN A 77 -3.03 -7.26 -6.38
N GLN A 78 -3.05 -8.41 -5.71
CA GLN A 78 -1.83 -9.19 -5.44
C GLN A 78 -1.08 -9.54 -6.73
N ALA A 79 -1.78 -9.96 -7.80
CA ALA A 79 -1.15 -10.28 -9.07
C ALA A 79 -0.41 -9.07 -9.69
N MET A 80 -0.95 -7.86 -9.50
CA MET A 80 -0.30 -6.61 -9.93
C MET A 80 0.96 -6.35 -9.10
N SER A 81 0.89 -6.53 -7.79
CA SER A 81 2.06 -6.43 -6.91
C SER A 81 3.18 -7.38 -7.34
N ASP A 82 2.86 -8.65 -7.56
CA ASP A 82 3.83 -9.67 -7.99
C ASP A 82 4.46 -9.32 -9.35
N ARG A 83 3.68 -8.77 -10.28
CA ARG A 83 4.15 -8.33 -11.59
C ARG A 83 5.17 -7.20 -11.48
N PHE A 84 4.88 -6.19 -10.67
CA PHE A 84 5.76 -5.03 -10.48
C PHE A 84 6.96 -5.31 -9.58
N ALA A 85 6.94 -6.40 -8.80
CA ALA A 85 8.08 -6.86 -8.01
C ALA A 85 9.16 -7.57 -8.84
N ARG A 86 8.82 -8.13 -10.03
CA ARG A 86 9.76 -8.89 -10.86
C ARG A 86 10.76 -7.97 -11.54
N ALA A 87 12.02 -8.41 -11.61
CA ALA A 87 13.04 -7.73 -12.39
C ALA A 87 12.93 -8.08 -13.89
N GLY A 88 13.28 -7.11 -14.77
CA GLY A 88 13.45 -7.35 -16.22
C GLY A 88 12.18 -7.66 -17.02
N ALA A 89 10.99 -7.63 -16.43
CA ALA A 89 9.73 -7.82 -17.14
C ALA A 89 9.21 -6.49 -17.73
N ASP A 90 8.52 -6.57 -18.87
CA ASP A 90 7.66 -5.46 -19.31
C ASP A 90 6.45 -5.39 -18.37
N LYS A 91 6.58 -4.56 -17.34
CA LYS A 91 5.59 -4.45 -16.26
C LYS A 91 4.33 -3.74 -16.71
N PHE A 92 4.38 -2.98 -17.80
CA PHE A 92 3.24 -2.24 -18.35
C PHE A 92 2.58 -2.94 -19.53
N ALA A 93 3.07 -4.11 -20.00
CA ALA A 93 2.45 -4.85 -21.09
C ALA A 93 0.94 -5.04 -20.86
N GLY A 94 0.11 -4.62 -21.81
CA GLY A 94 -1.35 -4.69 -21.69
C GLY A 94 -1.99 -3.73 -20.67
N LEU A 95 -1.20 -2.87 -20.03
CA LEU A 95 -1.71 -1.73 -19.27
C LEU A 95 -1.70 -0.49 -20.18
N ALA A 96 -2.68 0.36 -20.02
CA ALA A 96 -2.75 1.67 -20.66
C ALA A 96 -2.71 2.75 -19.57
N PRO A 97 -1.52 3.04 -19.02
CA PRO A 97 -1.42 4.04 -17.96
C PRO A 97 -1.82 5.41 -18.52
N VAL A 98 -2.68 6.10 -17.79
CA VAL A 98 -3.00 7.50 -18.09
C VAL A 98 -1.97 8.41 -17.39
N ASP A 99 -1.72 9.57 -17.96
CA ASP A 99 -0.88 10.55 -17.32
C ASP A 99 -1.62 11.20 -16.16
N GLY A 100 -1.01 11.12 -14.99
CA GLY A 100 -1.44 11.86 -13.82
C GLY A 100 -0.91 13.28 -13.81
N PRO A 101 -1.21 14.02 -12.74
CA PRO A 101 -0.58 15.31 -12.49
C PRO A 101 0.94 15.21 -12.60
N GLU A 102 1.56 16.21 -13.20
CA GLU A 102 3.02 16.25 -13.43
C GLU A 102 3.54 15.12 -14.36
N GLY A 103 2.64 14.39 -15.08
CA GLY A 103 3.01 13.39 -16.09
C GLY A 103 3.39 12.00 -15.55
N ALA A 104 3.32 11.75 -14.24
CA ALA A 104 3.58 10.43 -13.68
C ALA A 104 2.52 9.41 -14.16
N PRO A 105 2.92 8.18 -14.59
CA PRO A 105 1.96 7.21 -15.10
C PRO A 105 1.09 6.64 -13.97
N LEU A 106 -0.25 6.67 -14.17
CA LEU A 106 -1.22 6.15 -13.21
C LEU A 106 -1.68 4.74 -13.60
N ILE A 107 -1.83 3.88 -12.58
CA ILE A 107 -2.36 2.52 -12.67
C ILE A 107 -3.74 2.50 -12.01
N GLU A 108 -4.70 1.84 -12.64
CA GLU A 108 -6.07 1.69 -12.13
C GLU A 108 -6.21 0.61 -11.04
N GLY A 109 -7.31 0.66 -10.30
CA GLY A 109 -7.71 -0.38 -9.32
C GLY A 109 -7.18 -0.19 -7.89
N TYR A 110 -6.51 0.91 -7.58
CA TYR A 110 -5.92 1.21 -6.25
C TYR A 110 -6.96 1.43 -5.14
N ALA A 111 -6.54 1.31 -3.89
CA ALA A 111 -7.30 1.78 -2.72
C ALA A 111 -7.08 3.28 -2.47
N ALA A 112 -5.84 3.76 -2.71
CA ALA A 112 -5.51 5.18 -2.73
C ALA A 112 -4.35 5.42 -3.70
N ARG A 113 -4.25 6.63 -4.25
CA ARG A 113 -3.09 7.06 -5.04
C ARG A 113 -2.65 8.46 -4.66
N PHE A 114 -1.38 8.74 -4.87
CA PHE A 114 -0.76 10.04 -4.62
C PHE A 114 0.09 10.40 -5.82
N GLY A 115 -0.22 11.50 -6.49
CA GLY A 115 0.64 12.15 -7.48
C GLY A 115 1.60 13.08 -6.76
N CYS A 116 2.89 12.92 -6.99
CA CYS A 116 3.91 13.62 -6.23
C CYS A 116 4.93 14.30 -7.13
N ARG A 117 5.34 15.51 -6.76
CA ARG A 117 6.53 16.18 -7.27
C ARG A 117 7.72 15.75 -6.43
N ALA A 118 8.77 15.25 -7.06
CA ALA A 118 10.02 14.89 -6.38
C ALA A 118 10.63 16.13 -5.69
N ARG A 119 11.06 16.00 -4.43
CA ARG A 119 11.61 17.12 -3.66
C ARG A 119 13.00 16.85 -3.11
N PHE A 120 13.19 15.69 -2.49
CA PHE A 120 14.45 15.37 -1.84
C PHE A 120 14.79 13.89 -2.05
N GLU A 121 16.07 13.61 -2.12
CA GLU A 121 16.64 12.27 -2.01
C GLU A 121 17.68 12.28 -0.88
N TYR A 122 17.64 11.24 -0.05
CA TYR A 122 18.61 11.05 1.03
C TYR A 122 19.20 9.64 0.97
N GLU A 123 20.47 9.50 1.34
CA GLU A 123 21.10 8.20 1.51
C GLU A 123 20.60 7.53 2.80
N GLY A 124 20.13 6.29 2.69
CA GLY A 124 19.64 5.46 3.78
C GLY A 124 20.33 4.10 3.82
N GLY A 125 21.66 4.07 3.99
CA GLY A 125 22.42 2.82 3.97
C GLY A 125 22.50 2.22 2.58
N ASP A 126 21.89 1.05 2.35
CA ASP A 126 21.82 0.40 1.03
C ASP A 126 20.59 0.81 0.20
N HIS A 127 19.89 1.86 0.63
CA HIS A 127 18.70 2.43 -0.04
C HIS A 127 18.85 3.94 -0.25
N ALA A 128 18.19 4.46 -1.29
CA ALA A 128 17.84 5.87 -1.44
C ALA A 128 16.43 6.09 -0.88
N ILE A 129 16.26 7.18 -0.12
CA ILE A 129 14.97 7.61 0.44
C ILE A 129 14.49 8.80 -0.38
N PHE A 130 13.35 8.63 -1.06
CA PHE A 130 12.72 9.67 -1.85
C PHE A 130 11.61 10.34 -1.05
N LEU A 131 11.62 11.67 -1.02
CA LEU A 131 10.55 12.48 -0.48
C LEU A 131 9.88 13.27 -1.60
N GLY A 132 8.56 13.26 -1.64
CA GLY A 132 7.79 14.03 -2.60
C GLY A 132 6.68 14.81 -1.93
N GLU A 133 6.41 15.97 -2.52
CA GLU A 133 5.24 16.78 -2.19
C GLU A 133 4.03 16.23 -2.95
N VAL A 134 2.97 15.91 -2.24
CA VAL A 134 1.72 15.45 -2.84
C VAL A 134 1.01 16.62 -3.50
N VAL A 135 0.83 16.55 -4.81
CA VAL A 135 0.15 17.58 -5.62
C VAL A 135 -1.27 17.16 -6.03
N ASP A 136 -1.55 15.86 -5.96
CA ASP A 136 -2.87 15.27 -6.21
C ASP A 136 -3.00 13.95 -5.46
N PHE A 137 -4.21 13.62 -5.03
CA PHE A 137 -4.52 12.32 -4.48
C PHE A 137 -5.96 11.91 -4.77
N ASP A 138 -6.18 10.60 -4.78
CA ASP A 138 -7.50 10.00 -4.86
C ASP A 138 -7.60 8.81 -3.89
N ARG A 139 -8.80 8.56 -3.39
CA ARG A 139 -9.10 7.44 -2.51
C ARG A 139 -10.40 6.77 -2.94
N ARG A 140 -10.38 5.45 -2.99
CA ARG A 140 -11.56 4.60 -3.28
C ARG A 140 -11.99 3.87 -2.01
N ASP A 141 -13.23 3.46 -1.99
CA ASP A 141 -13.75 2.58 -0.93
C ASP A 141 -13.36 1.13 -1.25
N ALA A 142 -12.08 0.83 -1.04
CA ALA A 142 -11.49 -0.48 -1.26
C ALA A 142 -10.54 -0.81 -0.11
N GLU A 143 -10.55 -2.06 0.34
CA GLU A 143 -9.61 -2.52 1.36
C GLU A 143 -8.19 -2.57 0.79
N PRO A 144 -7.17 -2.14 1.54
CA PRO A 144 -5.80 -2.19 1.06
C PRO A 144 -5.22 -3.61 1.13
N LEU A 145 -4.34 -3.93 0.18
CA LEU A 145 -3.46 -5.08 0.26
C LEU A 145 -2.41 -4.83 1.34
N ILE A 146 -2.24 -5.78 2.26
CA ILE A 146 -1.22 -5.71 3.30
C ILE A 146 -0.12 -6.75 3.11
N TYR A 147 1.05 -6.47 3.71
CA TYR A 147 2.21 -7.37 3.73
C TYR A 147 2.75 -7.50 5.15
N HIS A 148 2.92 -8.75 5.61
CA HIS A 148 3.40 -9.07 6.95
C HIS A 148 4.15 -10.39 6.93
N GLY A 149 5.31 -10.46 7.58
CA GLY A 149 6.08 -11.70 7.71
C GLY A 149 6.37 -12.40 6.38
N GLY A 150 6.63 -11.65 5.31
CA GLY A 150 6.90 -12.22 3.99
C GLY A 150 5.66 -12.67 3.21
N ARG A 151 4.44 -12.34 3.64
CA ARG A 151 3.18 -12.80 3.05
C ARG A 151 2.19 -11.66 2.86
N TYR A 152 1.40 -11.77 1.80
CA TYR A 152 0.23 -10.91 1.62
C TYR A 152 -0.89 -11.29 2.59
N GLY A 153 -1.68 -10.32 2.98
CA GLY A 153 -2.82 -10.48 3.88
C GLY A 153 -3.94 -9.49 3.58
N ARG A 154 -4.99 -9.58 4.36
CA ARG A 154 -6.13 -8.66 4.34
C ARG A 154 -6.36 -8.06 5.71
N VAL A 155 -6.86 -6.83 5.75
CA VAL A 155 -7.29 -6.20 7.00
C VAL A 155 -8.57 -6.85 7.46
N MET A 156 -8.58 -7.39 8.67
CA MET A 156 -9.83 -7.73 9.35
C MET A 156 -10.09 -6.66 10.39
N ARG A 157 -11.14 -5.89 10.21
CA ARG A 157 -11.58 -4.90 11.20
C ARG A 157 -12.55 -5.57 12.16
N SER A 158 -12.36 -5.34 13.46
CA SER A 158 -13.43 -5.66 14.40
C SER A 158 -14.65 -4.81 14.05
N PRO A 159 -15.83 -5.41 13.90
CA PRO A 159 -17.02 -4.66 13.60
C PRO A 159 -17.32 -3.65 14.74
N THR A 160 -17.73 -2.46 14.36
CA THR A 160 -18.25 -1.47 15.33
C THR A 160 -19.67 -1.84 15.74
N GLY A 161 -20.19 -1.23 16.79
CA GLY A 161 -21.60 -1.38 17.15
C GLY A 161 -22.56 -1.02 16.02
N GLU A 162 -22.23 0.05 15.25
CA GLU A 162 -23.02 0.49 14.09
C GLU A 162 -22.97 -0.53 12.93
N ASP A 163 -21.82 -1.18 12.72
CA ASP A 163 -21.70 -2.24 11.73
C ASP A 163 -22.55 -3.44 12.09
N LEU A 164 -22.54 -3.83 13.37
CA LEU A 164 -23.37 -4.94 13.87
C LEU A 164 -24.86 -4.64 13.77
N GLU A 165 -25.28 -3.40 14.05
CA GLU A 165 -26.68 -2.97 13.88
C GLU A 165 -27.08 -3.02 12.39
N ARG A 166 -26.26 -2.47 11.50
CA ARG A 166 -26.51 -2.44 10.06
C ARG A 166 -26.67 -3.84 9.46
N GLU A 167 -25.91 -4.81 9.97
CA GLU A 167 -25.95 -6.19 9.54
C GLU A 167 -26.99 -7.05 10.30
N GLY A 168 -27.75 -6.45 11.22
CA GLY A 168 -28.76 -7.13 12.03
C GLY A 168 -28.18 -8.10 13.06
N LEU A 169 -26.89 -7.93 13.41
CA LEU A 169 -26.19 -8.76 14.39
C LEU A 169 -26.30 -8.23 15.81
N ALA A 170 -26.67 -6.96 15.96
CA ALA A 170 -26.96 -6.32 17.24
C ALA A 170 -28.13 -5.36 17.11
N GLU A 171 -28.73 -5.02 18.23
CA GLU A 171 -29.82 -4.04 18.35
C GLU A 171 -29.58 -3.10 19.55
N LYS A 172 -30.05 -1.86 19.42
CA LYS A 172 -30.06 -0.91 20.54
C LYS A 172 -31.13 -1.27 21.55
N THR A 173 -30.73 -1.36 22.80
CA THR A 173 -31.65 -1.57 23.95
C THR A 173 -31.53 -0.40 24.91
N ALA A 174 -32.42 -0.35 25.93
CA ALA A 174 -32.35 0.68 26.96
C ALA A 174 -31.04 0.68 27.75
N ASP A 175 -30.38 -0.48 27.84
CA ASP A 175 -29.14 -0.70 28.58
C ASP A 175 -27.88 -0.63 27.68
N GLY A 176 -28.03 -0.34 26.39
CA GLY A 176 -26.93 -0.25 25.42
C GLY A 176 -27.15 -1.12 24.17
N LEU A 177 -26.04 -1.68 23.64
CA LEU A 177 -26.07 -2.55 22.47
C LEU A 177 -26.17 -4.02 22.89
N SER A 178 -27.10 -4.79 22.33
CA SER A 178 -27.29 -6.21 22.58
C SER A 178 -27.15 -7.02 21.31
N LEU A 179 -26.50 -8.19 21.34
CA LEU A 179 -26.41 -9.07 20.17
C LEU A 179 -27.76 -9.74 19.90
N THR A 180 -28.13 -9.80 18.64
CA THR A 180 -29.25 -10.64 18.17
C THR A 180 -28.86 -12.13 18.21
N ALA A 181 -29.82 -13.02 18.01
CA ALA A 181 -29.53 -14.46 17.90
C ALA A 181 -28.47 -14.77 16.84
N SER A 182 -28.56 -14.13 15.66
CA SER A 182 -27.56 -14.26 14.58
C SER A 182 -26.19 -13.71 15.00
N GLY A 183 -26.14 -12.63 15.76
CA GLY A 183 -24.90 -12.07 16.30
C GLY A 183 -24.22 -13.00 17.30
N VAL A 184 -25.00 -13.66 18.16
CA VAL A 184 -24.48 -14.67 19.11
C VAL A 184 -23.93 -15.90 18.37
N GLU A 185 -24.63 -16.38 17.34
CA GLU A 185 -24.15 -17.52 16.53
C GLU A 185 -22.84 -17.20 15.80
N LEU A 186 -22.75 -16.00 15.19
CA LEU A 186 -21.52 -15.56 14.51
C LEU A 186 -20.35 -15.44 15.51
N LEU A 187 -20.57 -14.86 16.67
CA LEU A 187 -19.55 -14.74 17.71
C LEU A 187 -19.04 -16.11 18.18
N ALA A 188 -19.95 -17.07 18.38
CA ALA A 188 -19.60 -18.44 18.75
C ALA A 188 -18.76 -19.13 17.65
N ALA A 189 -19.10 -18.94 16.39
CA ALA A 189 -18.37 -19.47 15.24
C ALA A 189 -16.94 -18.89 15.17
N LEU A 190 -16.79 -17.58 15.36
CA LEU A 190 -15.49 -16.90 15.37
C LEU A 190 -14.60 -17.37 16.54
N GLN A 191 -15.17 -17.58 17.72
CA GLN A 191 -14.43 -18.13 18.88
C GLN A 191 -14.00 -19.58 18.66
N GLY A 192 -14.77 -20.38 17.90
CA GLY A 192 -14.41 -21.73 17.50
C GLY A 192 -13.24 -21.78 16.51
N ILE A 193 -13.07 -20.75 15.66
CA ILE A 193 -11.95 -20.63 14.74
C ILE A 193 -10.67 -20.20 15.48
N ALA A 194 -10.78 -19.32 16.47
CA ALA A 194 -9.64 -18.84 17.25
C ALA A 194 -9.00 -19.91 18.18
N LYS A 195 -9.64 -21.07 18.36
CA LYS A 195 -9.17 -22.19 19.19
C LYS A 195 -8.50 -23.32 18.39
N ARG A 196 -8.34 -23.18 17.08
CA ARG A 196 -7.65 -24.14 16.21
C ARG A 196 -6.35 -23.53 15.70
#